data_b878930c3d0efebf084f931103734c74
#
_entry.id   b878930c3d0efebf084f931103734c74
#
_cell.length_a   1.000
_cell.length_b   1.000
_cell.length_c   1.000
_cell.angle_alpha   90.00
_cell.angle_beta   90.00
_cell.angle_gamma   90.00
#
_symmetry.space_group_name_H-M   'P 1'
#
loop_
_entity.id
_entity.type
_entity.pdbx_description
1 polymer ?
#
loop_
_entity_poly.entity_id
_entity_poly.type
_entity_poly.pdbx_seq_one_letter_code
_entity_poly.pdbx_strand_id
1 'polypeptide(L)'
;MYNHNTKLFLSLPLAAASLASCGNDGNQPKQPNILFIMTDDHTTQAMSCYGGTLFETPNMDRIAAEGMRFDNCYAANALSGPSRACILTGKFSHENGFTDNACVFNGDQQTFPKLLQGAGYETAIVGKWHLISEPQGFDFWSVLSGQEEQGDYYDPQFEQMGEEITEKGYVTEIITRKAIEYLDSRDRSKPFCLMMHHKAPHRNWMPAPQNLGIYNDRVFPEPENLFDDYSGRGTAAHSQDMSLENTFTEDWDLKLLTREEMLAKPSNRLAKVYFRMPEDVQAKWDSVYAGRIAEYRSGGLKGRELVRWKYQQYMRDYLATVLSVDQSIGQMLDYLEKSGELDNTIIVYTSDQGFFLGEHG
;
A
#
# COMPACT_ATOMS: atom_id res chain seq x y z
N MET A 1 27.82 75.58 -54.36
CA MET A 1 27.96 74.13 -54.54
C MET A 1 27.13 73.49 -53.49
N TYR A 2 25.87 73.18 -53.79
CA TYR A 2 25.02 72.41 -52.91
C TYR A 2 24.33 71.33 -53.77
N ASN A 3 24.49 70.11 -53.34
CA ASN A 3 23.94 68.96 -54.04
C ASN A 3 22.71 68.49 -53.23
N HIS A 4 21.50 68.52 -53.79
CA HIS A 4 20.29 68.03 -53.22
C HIS A 4 20.13 66.55 -53.63
N ASN A 5 20.16 65.68 -52.66
CA ASN A 5 19.77 64.26 -52.82
C ASN A 5 18.30 64.10 -52.40
N THR A 6 17.43 63.89 -53.39
CA THR A 6 16.03 63.54 -53.22
C THR A 6 15.92 62.06 -52.91
N LYS A 7 15.45 61.70 -51.72
CA LYS A 7 15.15 60.28 -51.33
C LYS A 7 13.73 59.99 -51.77
N LEU A 8 13.63 59.06 -52.72
CA LEU A 8 12.39 58.42 -53.15
C LEU A 8 11.93 57.43 -52.10
N PHE A 9 10.81 57.64 -51.44
CA PHE A 9 10.14 56.65 -50.59
C PHE A 9 9.28 55.75 -51.48
N LEU A 10 9.72 54.49 -51.62
CA LEU A 10 8.86 53.42 -52.13
C LEU A 10 8.03 52.87 -50.99
N SER A 11 6.73 53.12 -51.02
CA SER A 11 5.75 52.45 -50.17
C SER A 11 5.42 51.06 -50.74
N LEU A 12 5.89 50.01 -50.09
CA LEU A 12 5.42 48.64 -50.35
C LEU A 12 4.09 48.45 -49.57
N PRO A 13 3.05 47.88 -50.21
CA PRO A 13 1.86 47.48 -49.46
C PRO A 13 2.16 46.22 -48.64
N LEU A 14 1.93 46.30 -47.35
CA LEU A 14 1.96 45.16 -46.44
C LEU A 14 0.75 44.26 -46.74
N ALA A 15 0.93 43.21 -47.50
CA ALA A 15 -0.07 42.14 -47.65
C ALA A 15 -0.17 41.41 -46.28
N ALA A 16 -1.23 41.68 -45.56
CA ALA A 16 -1.62 40.91 -44.38
C ALA A 16 -2.02 39.48 -44.88
N ALA A 17 -1.06 38.56 -44.78
CA ALA A 17 -1.36 37.15 -44.87
C ALA A 17 -2.12 36.75 -43.59
N SER A 18 -3.45 36.65 -43.70
CA SER A 18 -4.27 35.96 -42.70
C SER A 18 -3.83 34.49 -42.65
N LEU A 19 -3.00 34.17 -41.64
CA LEU A 19 -2.80 32.81 -41.23
C LEU A 19 -4.12 32.27 -40.73
N ALA A 20 -4.87 31.61 -41.63
CA ALA A 20 -5.93 30.72 -41.22
C ALA A 20 -5.29 29.65 -40.37
N SER A 21 -5.38 29.78 -39.04
CA SER A 21 -5.14 28.70 -38.13
C SER A 21 -6.10 27.59 -38.55
N CYS A 22 -5.59 26.57 -39.22
CA CYS A 22 -6.26 25.29 -39.32
C CYS A 22 -6.38 24.80 -37.86
N GLY A 23 -7.53 24.99 -37.30
CA GLY A 23 -7.92 24.32 -36.07
C GLY A 23 -7.79 22.82 -36.29
N ASN A 24 -6.75 22.24 -35.81
CA ASN A 24 -6.62 20.81 -35.71
C ASN A 24 -7.45 20.39 -34.47
N ASP A 25 -8.78 20.46 -34.59
CA ASP A 25 -9.71 19.87 -33.64
C ASP A 25 -9.74 18.35 -33.84
N GLY A 26 -8.61 17.72 -33.64
CA GLY A 26 -8.50 16.30 -33.83
C GLY A 26 -7.31 15.70 -33.10
N ASN A 27 -7.57 15.19 -31.91
CA ASN A 27 -6.68 14.25 -31.22
C ASN A 27 -5.46 14.85 -30.48
N GLN A 28 -5.67 15.80 -29.58
CA GLN A 28 -4.75 15.91 -28.46
C GLN A 28 -4.82 14.56 -27.70
N PRO A 29 -3.69 13.89 -27.45
CA PRO A 29 -3.71 12.65 -26.70
C PRO A 29 -4.39 12.93 -25.34
N LYS A 30 -5.39 12.12 -25.00
CA LYS A 30 -6.10 12.24 -23.74
C LYS A 30 -5.07 12.06 -22.62
N GLN A 31 -5.03 12.96 -21.64
CA GLN A 31 -4.18 12.81 -20.48
C GLN A 31 -4.47 11.46 -19.80
N PRO A 32 -3.46 10.63 -19.49
CA PRO A 32 -3.70 9.34 -18.87
C PRO A 32 -4.20 9.51 -17.44
N ASN A 33 -5.06 8.62 -17.00
CA ASN A 33 -5.37 8.45 -15.59
C ASN A 33 -4.16 7.86 -14.86
N ILE A 34 -4.11 8.02 -13.55
CA ILE A 34 -3.06 7.45 -12.69
C ILE A 34 -3.74 6.69 -11.55
N LEU A 35 -3.49 5.39 -11.49
CA LEU A 35 -3.83 4.54 -10.34
C LEU A 35 -2.54 4.18 -9.61
N PHE A 36 -2.35 4.73 -8.41
CA PHE A 36 -1.19 4.47 -7.56
C PHE A 36 -1.60 3.53 -6.42
N ILE A 37 -1.20 2.25 -6.52
CA ILE A 37 -1.48 1.24 -5.51
C ILE A 37 -0.25 1.07 -4.63
N MET A 38 -0.42 1.24 -3.32
CA MET A 38 0.67 1.05 -2.36
C MET A 38 0.24 0.12 -1.23
N THR A 39 1.13 -0.79 -0.89
CA THR A 39 1.02 -1.69 0.26
C THR A 39 1.95 -1.27 1.39
N ASP A 40 1.85 -1.94 2.52
CA ASP A 40 2.64 -1.70 3.72
C ASP A 40 3.39 -2.99 4.09
N ASP A 41 4.72 -2.92 4.16
CA ASP A 41 5.60 -4.07 4.47
C ASP A 41 5.53 -5.22 3.43
N HIS A 42 5.37 -4.94 2.14
CA HIS A 42 5.31 -5.98 1.11
C HIS A 42 6.66 -6.16 0.41
N THR A 43 7.25 -7.34 0.59
CA THR A 43 8.53 -7.72 -0.01
C THR A 43 8.38 -8.33 -1.40
N THR A 44 9.41 -8.15 -2.24
CA THR A 44 9.47 -8.72 -3.61
C THR A 44 9.41 -10.24 -3.64
N GLN A 45 9.89 -10.94 -2.60
CA GLN A 45 9.82 -12.41 -2.51
C GLN A 45 8.38 -12.94 -2.44
N ALA A 46 7.44 -12.12 -2.01
CA ALA A 46 6.02 -12.42 -1.98
C ALA A 46 5.25 -11.92 -3.21
N MET A 47 5.96 -11.74 -4.34
CA MET A 47 5.38 -11.42 -5.65
C MET A 47 5.94 -12.39 -6.69
N SER A 48 5.08 -13.15 -7.37
CA SER A 48 5.50 -14.16 -8.35
C SER A 48 6.20 -13.55 -9.57
N CYS A 49 5.88 -12.33 -9.96
CA CYS A 49 6.56 -11.62 -11.07
C CYS A 49 8.06 -11.36 -10.81
N TYR A 50 8.53 -11.38 -9.56
CA TYR A 50 9.96 -11.30 -9.22
C TYR A 50 10.65 -12.67 -9.13
N GLY A 51 10.01 -13.73 -9.62
CA GLY A 51 10.52 -15.09 -9.55
C GLY A 51 10.27 -15.78 -8.20
N GLY A 52 9.42 -15.21 -7.36
CA GLY A 52 9.00 -15.78 -6.09
C GLY A 52 8.27 -17.11 -6.30
N THR A 53 8.68 -18.13 -5.55
CA THR A 53 8.09 -19.48 -5.60
C THR A 53 7.20 -19.78 -4.41
N LEU A 54 7.03 -18.80 -3.52
CA LEU A 54 6.26 -18.97 -2.29
C LEU A 54 4.78 -19.19 -2.57
N PHE A 55 4.21 -18.43 -3.49
CA PHE A 55 2.81 -18.54 -3.96
C PHE A 55 2.63 -17.70 -5.23
N GLU A 56 1.44 -17.74 -5.83
CA GLU A 56 1.12 -17.01 -7.05
C GLU A 56 0.38 -15.71 -6.74
N THR A 57 0.76 -14.64 -7.44
CA THR A 57 0.11 -13.31 -7.40
C THR A 57 -0.33 -12.90 -8.81
N PRO A 58 -1.34 -13.60 -9.40
CA PRO A 58 -1.66 -13.48 -10.82
C PRO A 58 -2.10 -12.06 -11.24
N ASN A 59 -2.68 -11.26 -10.34
CA ASN A 59 -3.11 -9.92 -10.67
C ASN A 59 -1.96 -8.90 -10.61
N MET A 60 -1.01 -9.07 -9.69
CA MET A 60 0.26 -8.32 -9.70
C MET A 60 1.08 -8.69 -10.95
N ASP A 61 1.08 -9.96 -11.33
CA ASP A 61 1.76 -10.45 -12.52
C ASP A 61 1.18 -9.85 -13.81
N ARG A 62 -0.14 -9.58 -13.89
CA ARG A 62 -0.76 -8.84 -15.01
C ARG A 62 -0.14 -7.45 -15.15
N ILE A 63 0.00 -6.68 -14.06
CA ILE A 63 0.63 -5.36 -14.09
C ILE A 63 2.08 -5.46 -14.61
N ALA A 64 2.83 -6.44 -14.12
CA ALA A 64 4.22 -6.64 -14.52
C ALA A 64 4.37 -7.07 -15.99
N ALA A 65 3.46 -7.92 -16.48
CA ALA A 65 3.49 -8.45 -17.86
C ALA A 65 3.16 -7.40 -18.91
N GLU A 66 2.28 -6.45 -18.57
CA GLU A 66 1.82 -5.38 -19.46
C GLU A 66 2.59 -4.06 -19.28
N GLY A 67 3.53 -4.02 -18.32
CA GLY A 67 4.24 -2.81 -17.93
C GLY A 67 5.75 -3.00 -17.79
N MET A 68 6.31 -2.33 -16.80
CA MET A 68 7.74 -2.36 -16.48
C MET A 68 7.94 -2.79 -15.03
N ARG A 69 8.77 -3.82 -14.81
CA ARG A 69 9.22 -4.25 -13.50
C ARG A 69 10.57 -3.62 -13.16
N PHE A 70 10.68 -3.04 -11.97
CA PHE A 70 11.91 -2.45 -11.46
C PHE A 70 12.62 -3.45 -10.56
N ASP A 71 13.72 -4.03 -11.02
CA ASP A 71 14.51 -5.02 -10.26
C ASP A 71 15.36 -4.37 -9.15
N ASN A 72 15.63 -3.07 -9.27
CA ASN A 72 16.41 -2.29 -8.31
C ASN A 72 15.61 -1.04 -7.90
N CYS A 73 14.72 -1.20 -6.94
CA CYS A 73 13.95 -0.12 -6.35
C CYS A 73 14.12 -0.16 -4.82
N TYR A 74 14.48 0.98 -4.22
CA TYR A 74 14.82 1.07 -2.81
C TYR A 74 13.98 2.13 -2.12
N ALA A 75 13.51 1.83 -0.90
CA ALA A 75 12.87 2.82 -0.06
C ALA A 75 13.90 3.87 0.40
N ALA A 76 13.56 5.15 0.29
CA ALA A 76 14.41 6.24 0.73
C ALA A 76 14.53 6.31 2.27
N ASN A 77 13.54 5.78 2.98
CA ASN A 77 13.53 5.59 4.43
C ASN A 77 12.66 4.34 4.72
N ALA A 78 13.18 3.39 5.49
CA ALA A 78 12.52 2.11 5.74
C ALA A 78 11.55 2.15 6.95
N LEU A 79 10.84 3.26 7.11
CA LEU A 79 9.72 3.43 8.04
C LEU A 79 8.50 3.92 7.26
N SER A 80 7.31 3.42 7.58
CA SER A 80 6.09 3.67 6.80
C SER A 80 5.79 5.14 6.57
N GLY A 81 5.68 5.97 7.62
CA GLY A 81 5.39 7.40 7.48
C GLY A 81 6.46 8.15 6.67
N PRO A 82 7.76 8.06 7.05
CA PRO A 82 8.84 8.69 6.31
C PRO A 82 8.93 8.27 4.84
N SER A 83 8.73 6.99 4.53
CA SER A 83 8.68 6.51 3.14
C SER A 83 7.55 7.17 2.36
N ARG A 84 6.34 7.22 2.94
CA ARG A 84 5.17 7.86 2.32
C ARG A 84 5.40 9.35 2.08
N ALA A 85 6.02 10.05 3.04
CA ALA A 85 6.41 11.46 2.87
C ALA A 85 7.44 11.65 1.75
N CYS A 86 8.42 10.74 1.62
CA CYS A 86 9.39 10.76 0.52
C CYS A 86 8.71 10.54 -0.84
N ILE A 87 7.79 9.59 -0.94
CA ILE A 87 7.02 9.32 -2.17
C ILE A 87 6.19 10.55 -2.57
N LEU A 88 5.46 11.15 -1.62
CA LEU A 88 4.63 12.32 -1.90
C LEU A 88 5.42 13.53 -2.38
N THR A 89 6.57 13.78 -1.76
CA THR A 89 7.36 15.00 -1.99
C THR A 89 8.45 14.87 -3.03
N GLY A 90 8.88 13.63 -3.34
CA GLY A 90 10.08 13.37 -4.13
C GLY A 90 11.39 13.79 -3.43
N LYS A 91 11.38 13.95 -2.09
CA LYS A 91 12.50 14.41 -1.28
C LYS A 91 12.84 13.37 -0.22
N PHE A 92 14.12 13.28 0.12
CA PHE A 92 14.57 12.49 1.26
C PHE A 92 14.03 13.05 2.60
N SER A 93 13.95 12.21 3.63
CA SER A 93 13.39 12.56 4.93
C SER A 93 14.02 13.78 5.58
N HIS A 94 15.34 13.98 5.43
CA HIS A 94 16.04 15.15 5.97
C HIS A 94 15.72 16.46 5.22
N GLU A 95 15.17 16.39 4.01
CA GLU A 95 14.73 17.54 3.22
C GLU A 95 13.25 17.85 3.39
N ASN A 96 12.39 16.79 3.49
CA ASN A 96 10.97 16.97 3.69
C ASN A 96 10.59 17.16 5.17
N GLY A 97 11.52 16.92 6.10
CA GLY A 97 11.34 17.09 7.53
C GLY A 97 10.60 15.99 8.26
N PHE A 98 10.17 14.93 7.58
CA PHE A 98 9.46 13.79 8.17
C PHE A 98 10.42 12.61 8.35
N THR A 99 11.07 12.52 9.51
CA THR A 99 12.20 11.61 9.75
C THR A 99 11.83 10.33 10.49
N ASP A 100 10.72 10.32 11.22
CA ASP A 100 10.20 9.19 11.99
C ASP A 100 8.66 9.23 12.07
N ASN A 101 8.05 8.17 12.62
CA ASN A 101 6.59 8.05 12.71
C ASN A 101 5.95 8.95 13.79
N ALA A 102 6.73 9.67 14.60
CA ALA A 102 6.21 10.62 15.59
C ALA A 102 6.15 12.06 15.06
N CYS A 103 6.74 12.32 13.88
CA CYS A 103 6.69 13.62 13.23
C CYS A 103 5.28 13.89 12.67
N VAL A 104 4.91 15.17 12.59
CA VAL A 104 3.73 15.64 11.85
C VAL A 104 4.17 16.10 10.47
N PHE A 105 3.57 15.56 9.41
CA PHE A 105 3.91 15.94 8.05
C PHE A 105 3.47 17.38 7.76
N ASN A 106 4.40 18.19 7.26
CA ASN A 106 4.06 19.52 6.75
C ASN A 106 3.39 19.38 5.38
N GLY A 107 2.05 19.41 5.39
CA GLY A 107 1.24 19.34 4.18
C GLY A 107 1.36 20.55 3.26
N ASP A 108 1.89 21.70 3.71
CA ASP A 108 2.01 22.91 2.87
C ASP A 108 3.09 22.81 1.81
N GLN A 109 4.04 21.89 1.97
CA GLN A 109 5.07 21.69 0.96
C GLN A 109 4.49 21.09 -0.35
N GLN A 110 5.26 21.21 -1.43
CA GLN A 110 4.89 20.67 -2.73
C GLN A 110 4.87 19.13 -2.69
N THR A 111 3.76 18.56 -3.15
CA THR A 111 3.58 17.11 -3.35
C THR A 111 3.11 16.84 -4.76
N PHE A 112 3.35 15.61 -5.28
CA PHE A 112 2.92 15.30 -6.64
C PHE A 112 1.39 15.36 -6.84
N PRO A 113 0.53 15.00 -5.85
CA PRO A 113 -0.92 15.19 -6.01
C PRO A 113 -1.31 16.66 -6.21
N LYS A 114 -0.69 17.61 -5.48
CA LYS A 114 -0.91 19.05 -5.70
C LYS A 114 -0.53 19.50 -7.10
N LEU A 115 0.57 18.98 -7.66
CA LEU A 115 0.98 19.28 -9.02
C LEU A 115 -0.01 18.74 -10.05
N LEU A 116 -0.53 17.52 -9.81
CA LEU A 116 -1.55 16.91 -10.68
C LEU A 116 -2.88 17.67 -10.60
N GLN A 117 -3.33 18.11 -9.42
CA GLN A 117 -4.49 19.01 -9.29
C GLN A 117 -4.29 20.28 -10.13
N GLY A 118 -3.10 20.92 -10.02
CA GLY A 118 -2.75 22.09 -10.83
C GLY A 118 -2.73 21.80 -12.34
N ALA A 119 -2.54 20.56 -12.75
CA ALA A 119 -2.61 20.10 -14.14
C ALA A 119 -4.02 19.65 -14.59
N GLY A 120 -5.04 19.81 -13.74
CA GLY A 120 -6.43 19.52 -14.06
C GLY A 120 -6.89 18.09 -13.74
N TYR A 121 -6.10 17.32 -13.01
CA TYR A 121 -6.52 16.01 -12.51
C TYR A 121 -7.49 16.17 -11.33
N GLU A 122 -8.44 15.25 -11.24
CA GLU A 122 -9.16 15.00 -10.00
C GLU A 122 -8.40 13.99 -9.16
N THR A 123 -8.07 14.38 -7.92
CA THR A 123 -7.13 13.64 -7.08
C THR A 123 -7.82 13.02 -5.87
N ALA A 124 -7.49 11.77 -5.56
CA ALA A 124 -8.02 11.09 -4.38
C ALA A 124 -7.00 10.20 -3.68
N ILE A 125 -7.20 10.01 -2.37
CA ILE A 125 -6.51 8.98 -1.60
C ILE A 125 -7.49 8.19 -0.75
N VAL A 126 -7.36 6.85 -0.78
CA VAL A 126 -8.16 5.92 0.01
C VAL A 126 -7.23 4.93 0.71
N GLY A 127 -7.38 4.76 2.01
CA GLY A 127 -6.64 3.79 2.81
C GLY A 127 -5.59 4.40 3.74
N LYS A 128 -4.42 3.77 3.89
CA LYS A 128 -3.41 4.20 4.87
C LYS A 128 -2.73 5.50 4.48
N TRP A 129 -2.83 6.52 5.35
CA TRP A 129 -2.12 7.78 5.25
C TRP A 129 -0.86 7.81 6.10
N HIS A 130 -1.00 7.70 7.41
CA HIS A 130 0.09 7.55 8.39
C HIS A 130 1.10 8.71 8.41
N LEU A 131 0.60 9.95 8.32
CA LEU A 131 1.44 11.16 8.33
C LEU A 131 1.06 12.17 9.43
N ILE A 132 0.15 11.81 10.33
CA ILE A 132 -0.29 12.60 11.50
C ILE A 132 -0.75 14.02 11.08
N SER A 133 -1.28 14.17 9.90
CA SER A 133 -1.79 15.41 9.34
C SER A 133 -2.95 15.12 8.42
N GLU A 134 -3.84 16.07 8.27
CA GLU A 134 -4.90 16.00 7.25
C GLU A 134 -4.29 15.91 5.84
N PRO A 135 -4.80 15.03 4.94
CA PRO A 135 -4.36 14.95 3.56
C PRO A 135 -4.60 16.26 2.80
N GLN A 136 -3.57 16.79 2.14
CA GLN A 136 -3.66 17.97 1.31
C GLN A 136 -3.30 17.65 -0.15
N GLY A 137 -3.98 18.34 -1.08
CA GLY A 137 -3.78 18.12 -2.52
C GLY A 137 -4.64 16.98 -3.06
N PHE A 138 -5.78 16.72 -2.39
CA PHE A 138 -6.77 15.73 -2.79
C PHE A 138 -8.17 16.36 -2.79
N ASP A 139 -8.93 16.08 -3.84
CA ASP A 139 -10.33 16.47 -3.96
C ASP A 139 -11.24 15.56 -3.14
N PHE A 140 -10.80 14.31 -2.94
CA PHE A 140 -11.43 13.33 -2.07
C PHE A 140 -10.39 12.56 -1.26
N TRP A 141 -10.67 12.31 0.02
CA TRP A 141 -9.86 11.43 0.83
C TRP A 141 -10.69 10.67 1.86
N SER A 142 -10.33 9.41 2.07
CA SER A 142 -10.88 8.54 3.10
C SER A 142 -9.74 7.68 3.64
N VAL A 143 -9.17 8.09 4.76
CA VAL A 143 -7.92 7.51 5.28
C VAL A 143 -8.16 6.77 6.59
N LEU A 144 -7.37 5.70 6.78
CA LEU A 144 -7.43 4.90 8.01
C LEU A 144 -7.09 5.77 9.22
N SER A 145 -7.95 5.71 10.23
CA SER A 145 -7.76 6.30 11.55
C SER A 145 -7.67 5.20 12.62
N GLY A 146 -7.43 5.58 13.88
CA GLY A 146 -7.23 4.62 14.97
C GLY A 146 -5.87 3.91 14.92
N GLN A 147 -5.47 3.31 16.05
CA GLN A 147 -4.17 2.65 16.21
C GLN A 147 -3.00 3.48 15.64
N GLU A 148 -2.90 4.76 15.98
CA GLU A 148 -1.85 5.66 15.48
C GLU A 148 -1.87 5.73 13.93
N GLU A 149 -3.06 5.85 13.33
CA GLU A 149 -3.31 5.87 11.87
C GLU A 149 -2.92 4.59 11.11
N GLN A 150 -2.65 3.50 11.83
CA GLN A 150 -2.37 2.20 11.22
C GLN A 150 -3.64 1.47 10.76
N GLY A 151 -4.78 1.79 11.38
CA GLY A 151 -6.05 1.11 11.18
C GLY A 151 -6.09 -0.34 11.67
N ASP A 152 -7.26 -0.93 11.67
CA ASP A 152 -7.51 -2.34 11.99
C ASP A 152 -7.78 -3.15 10.71
N TYR A 153 -7.53 -4.46 10.75
CA TYR A 153 -7.86 -5.35 9.64
C TYR A 153 -9.36 -5.61 9.51
N TYR A 154 -10.07 -5.64 10.62
CA TYR A 154 -11.51 -5.87 10.67
C TYR A 154 -12.21 -4.68 11.31
N ASP A 155 -13.33 -4.29 10.73
CA ASP A 155 -14.15 -3.13 11.14
C ASP A 155 -13.30 -1.87 11.38
N PRO A 156 -12.53 -1.44 10.36
CA PRO A 156 -11.62 -0.32 10.49
C PRO A 156 -12.36 1.00 10.65
N GLN A 157 -11.69 1.93 11.33
CA GLN A 157 -12.07 3.32 11.38
C GLN A 157 -11.39 4.11 10.27
N PHE A 158 -12.12 5.03 9.68
CA PHE A 158 -11.61 5.98 8.69
C PHE A 158 -11.95 7.40 9.14
N GLU A 159 -11.12 8.32 8.74
CA GLU A 159 -11.46 9.72 8.64
C GLU A 159 -11.69 10.02 7.15
N GLN A 160 -12.88 10.49 6.81
CA GLN A 160 -13.27 10.80 5.43
C GLN A 160 -13.68 12.26 5.33
N MET A 161 -12.89 13.05 4.63
CA MET A 161 -13.16 14.49 4.45
C MET A 161 -13.45 15.21 5.78
N GLY A 162 -12.73 14.84 6.86
CA GLY A 162 -12.86 15.40 8.20
C GLY A 162 -13.92 14.73 9.10
N GLU A 163 -14.65 13.73 8.61
CA GLU A 163 -15.65 12.99 9.38
C GLU A 163 -15.14 11.60 9.75
N GLU A 164 -15.22 11.24 11.04
CA GLU A 164 -14.90 9.87 11.50
C GLU A 164 -16.03 8.91 11.15
N ILE A 165 -15.69 7.80 10.50
CA ILE A 165 -16.61 6.74 10.13
C ILE A 165 -16.03 5.37 10.52
N THR A 166 -16.89 4.43 10.91
CA THR A 166 -16.51 3.03 11.12
C THR A 166 -17.15 2.17 10.03
N GLU A 167 -16.34 1.46 9.30
CA GLU A 167 -16.78 0.55 8.24
C GLU A 167 -16.81 -0.89 8.76
N LYS A 168 -17.83 -1.66 8.33
CA LYS A 168 -17.96 -3.08 8.67
C LYS A 168 -17.31 -3.95 7.60
N GLY A 169 -16.47 -4.91 8.02
CA GLY A 169 -15.83 -5.87 7.15
C GLY A 169 -14.31 -5.83 7.16
N TYR A 170 -13.72 -6.36 6.11
CA TYR A 170 -12.26 -6.49 5.98
C TYR A 170 -11.63 -5.29 5.26
N VAL A 171 -10.57 -4.73 5.84
CA VAL A 171 -9.99 -3.44 5.44
C VAL A 171 -9.58 -3.37 3.97
N THR A 172 -8.95 -4.43 3.43
CA THR A 172 -8.50 -4.43 2.02
C THR A 172 -9.67 -4.35 1.05
N GLU A 173 -10.78 -5.07 1.35
CA GLU A 173 -12.00 -5.04 0.55
C GLU A 173 -12.72 -3.68 0.66
N ILE A 174 -12.74 -3.10 1.86
CA ILE A 174 -13.32 -1.77 2.09
C ILE A 174 -12.55 -0.70 1.31
N ILE A 175 -11.22 -0.72 1.36
CA ILE A 175 -10.37 0.21 0.59
C ILE A 175 -10.68 0.08 -0.91
N THR A 176 -10.77 -1.15 -1.42
CA THR A 176 -11.08 -1.40 -2.84
C THR A 176 -12.46 -0.87 -3.21
N ARG A 177 -13.48 -1.17 -2.39
CA ARG A 177 -14.84 -0.68 -2.60
C ARG A 177 -14.91 0.84 -2.61
N LYS A 178 -14.31 1.51 -1.61
CA LYS A 178 -14.26 2.99 -1.54
C LYS A 178 -13.53 3.61 -2.73
N ALA A 179 -12.45 2.97 -3.21
CA ALA A 179 -11.73 3.40 -4.40
C ALA A 179 -12.62 3.33 -5.66
N ILE A 180 -13.38 2.24 -5.82
CA ILE A 180 -14.35 2.07 -6.92
C ILE A 180 -15.51 3.09 -6.78
N GLU A 181 -16.07 3.27 -5.59
CA GLU A 181 -17.14 4.27 -5.34
C GLU A 181 -16.69 5.69 -5.70
N TYR A 182 -15.44 6.06 -5.39
CA TYR A 182 -14.86 7.32 -5.83
C TYR A 182 -14.79 7.39 -7.35
N LEU A 183 -14.27 6.36 -8.03
CA LEU A 183 -14.17 6.32 -9.49
C LEU A 183 -15.54 6.40 -10.19
N ASP A 184 -16.59 5.88 -9.57
CA ASP A 184 -17.96 5.99 -10.09
C ASP A 184 -18.57 7.38 -9.91
N SER A 185 -18.20 8.10 -8.85
CA SER A 185 -18.77 9.40 -8.48
C SER A 185 -18.02 10.61 -9.05
N ARG A 186 -16.78 10.44 -9.53
CA ARG A 186 -15.91 11.51 -10.03
C ARG A 186 -16.42 12.16 -11.33
N ASP A 187 -15.89 13.31 -11.66
CA ASP A 187 -16.09 13.94 -12.96
C ASP A 187 -15.30 13.22 -14.06
N ARG A 188 -15.99 12.38 -14.84
CA ARG A 188 -15.37 11.59 -15.92
C ARG A 188 -14.84 12.40 -17.11
N SER A 189 -15.08 13.71 -17.14
CA SER A 189 -14.47 14.61 -18.13
C SER A 189 -13.02 14.96 -17.82
N LYS A 190 -12.56 14.70 -16.57
CA LYS A 190 -11.20 14.94 -16.10
C LYS A 190 -10.41 13.63 -15.97
N PRO A 191 -9.09 13.65 -16.16
CA PRO A 191 -8.24 12.54 -15.75
C PRO A 191 -8.23 12.45 -14.22
N PHE A 192 -8.07 11.25 -13.68
CA PHE A 192 -7.93 11.05 -12.24
C PHE A 192 -6.50 10.67 -11.82
N CYS A 193 -6.14 11.00 -10.58
CA CYS A 193 -5.05 10.40 -9.84
C CYS A 193 -5.62 9.81 -8.56
N LEU A 194 -5.75 8.50 -8.50
CA LEU A 194 -6.21 7.76 -7.32
C LEU A 194 -5.05 7.04 -6.66
N MET A 195 -4.78 7.39 -5.38
CA MET A 195 -3.86 6.68 -4.51
C MET A 195 -4.65 5.68 -3.66
N MET A 196 -4.50 4.39 -3.94
CA MET A 196 -5.12 3.29 -3.20
C MET A 196 -4.09 2.63 -2.29
N HIS A 197 -4.14 2.94 -1.00
CA HIS A 197 -3.12 2.58 -0.04
C HIS A 197 -3.63 1.52 0.95
N HIS A 198 -3.17 0.28 0.76
CA HIS A 198 -3.52 -0.81 1.65
C HIS A 198 -2.72 -0.77 2.96
N LYS A 199 -3.38 -1.17 4.07
CA LYS A 199 -2.70 -1.56 5.31
C LYS A 199 -1.95 -2.88 5.14
N ALA A 200 -2.52 -3.81 4.42
CA ALA A 200 -1.96 -5.12 4.18
C ALA A 200 -0.66 -5.07 3.36
N PRO A 201 0.31 -5.94 3.61
CA PRO A 201 0.36 -6.98 4.62
C PRO A 201 1.05 -6.62 5.95
N HIS A 202 0.98 -5.37 6.42
CA HIS A 202 1.58 -4.95 7.69
C HIS A 202 1.21 -5.85 8.89
N ARG A 203 2.12 -5.97 9.85
CA ARG A 203 1.88 -6.65 11.14
C ARG A 203 0.51 -6.21 11.74
N ASN A 204 -0.37 -7.09 12.18
CA ASN A 204 -0.15 -8.48 12.59
C ASN A 204 -0.67 -9.52 11.59
N TRP A 205 -0.69 -9.25 10.32
CA TRP A 205 -1.01 -10.21 9.26
C TRP A 205 -2.32 -10.98 9.49
N MET A 206 -3.43 -10.29 9.49
CA MET A 206 -4.75 -10.92 9.58
C MET A 206 -5.32 -11.13 8.20
N PRO A 207 -5.49 -12.37 7.72
CA PRO A 207 -6.06 -12.65 6.41
C PRO A 207 -7.53 -12.24 6.31
N ALA A 208 -8.00 -12.01 5.09
CA ALA A 208 -9.45 -11.87 4.83
C ALA A 208 -10.22 -13.15 5.21
N PRO A 209 -11.52 -13.04 5.55
CA PRO A 209 -12.32 -14.19 5.99
C PRO A 209 -12.23 -15.40 5.06
N GLN A 210 -12.26 -15.19 3.74
CA GLN A 210 -12.16 -16.27 2.75
C GLN A 210 -10.77 -16.91 2.70
N ASN A 211 -9.70 -16.16 3.06
CA ASN A 211 -8.31 -16.61 3.02
C ASN A 211 -7.82 -17.17 4.35
N LEU A 212 -8.62 -17.11 5.43
CA LEU A 212 -8.28 -17.70 6.72
C LEU A 212 -7.99 -19.20 6.59
N GLY A 213 -6.77 -19.58 6.97
CA GLY A 213 -6.33 -20.97 7.00
C GLY A 213 -5.97 -21.58 5.65
N ILE A 214 -6.01 -20.83 4.56
CA ILE A 214 -5.76 -21.34 3.19
C ILE A 214 -4.39 -22.02 3.03
N TYR A 215 -3.40 -21.66 3.85
CA TYR A 215 -2.04 -22.20 3.84
C TYR A 215 -1.71 -23.06 5.06
N ASN A 216 -2.69 -23.48 5.88
CA ASN A 216 -2.41 -24.24 7.11
C ASN A 216 -1.64 -25.55 6.85
N ASP A 217 -1.91 -26.22 5.75
CA ASP A 217 -1.26 -27.48 5.38
C ASP A 217 0.03 -27.28 4.55
N ARG A 218 0.39 -26.02 4.26
CA ARG A 218 1.57 -25.70 3.46
C ARG A 218 2.79 -25.50 4.35
N VAL A 219 3.92 -26.07 3.91
CA VAL A 219 5.25 -25.83 4.49
C VAL A 219 6.02 -24.90 3.54
N PHE A 220 6.52 -23.80 4.09
CA PHE A 220 7.31 -22.84 3.35
C PHE A 220 8.80 -23.08 3.53
N PRO A 221 9.63 -22.89 2.49
CA PRO A 221 11.08 -23.03 2.60
C PRO A 221 11.63 -22.01 3.60
N GLU A 222 12.57 -22.44 4.42
CA GLU A 222 13.28 -21.57 5.35
C GLU A 222 14.39 -20.82 4.58
N PRO A 223 14.61 -19.51 4.83
CA PRO A 223 15.77 -18.84 4.29
C PRO A 223 17.06 -19.39 4.92
N GLU A 224 18.15 -19.43 4.15
CA GLU A 224 19.43 -19.98 4.61
C GLU A 224 19.95 -19.32 5.89
N ASN A 225 19.61 -18.02 6.07
CA ASN A 225 20.02 -17.21 7.20
C ASN A 225 18.91 -17.00 8.25
N LEU A 226 17.94 -17.91 8.35
CA LEU A 226 16.91 -17.89 9.42
C LEU A 226 17.54 -17.84 10.82
N PHE A 227 18.74 -18.40 10.99
CA PHE A 227 19.50 -18.39 12.23
C PHE A 227 20.81 -17.63 12.06
N ASP A 228 20.72 -16.42 11.50
CA ASP A 228 21.88 -15.55 11.30
C ASP A 228 22.49 -15.13 12.66
N ASP A 229 23.80 -15.23 12.78
CA ASP A 229 24.56 -14.78 13.95
C ASP A 229 25.09 -13.35 13.80
N TYR A 230 24.79 -12.70 12.67
CA TYR A 230 25.26 -11.36 12.30
C TYR A 230 26.79 -11.21 12.22
N SER A 231 27.55 -12.31 12.20
CA SER A 231 29.02 -12.25 12.13
C SER A 231 29.49 -11.43 10.94
N GLY A 232 30.47 -10.57 11.16
CA GLY A 232 31.03 -9.69 10.14
C GLY A 232 30.20 -8.44 9.82
N ARG A 233 29.11 -8.18 10.54
CA ARG A 233 28.25 -7.00 10.35
C ARG A 233 28.53 -5.91 11.38
N GLY A 234 28.03 -4.69 11.08
CA GLY A 234 28.21 -3.52 11.96
C GLY A 234 27.31 -3.55 13.20
N THR A 235 27.58 -2.64 14.13
CA THR A 235 26.90 -2.53 15.42
C THR A 235 25.38 -2.44 15.30
N ALA A 236 24.85 -1.74 14.31
CA ALA A 236 23.42 -1.59 14.10
C ALA A 236 22.72 -2.95 13.91
N ALA A 237 23.31 -3.84 13.11
CA ALA A 237 22.76 -5.18 12.90
C ALA A 237 22.81 -6.03 14.18
N HIS A 238 23.88 -5.91 14.98
CA HIS A 238 23.99 -6.63 16.26
C HIS A 238 23.09 -6.08 17.37
N SER A 239 22.71 -4.81 17.33
CA SER A 239 21.90 -4.16 18.37
C SER A 239 20.41 -4.18 18.09
N GLN A 240 19.98 -4.64 16.90
CA GLN A 240 18.54 -4.80 16.62
C GLN A 240 17.96 -5.92 17.49
N ASP A 241 16.71 -5.79 17.89
CA ASP A 241 16.02 -6.75 18.78
C ASP A 241 14.83 -7.44 18.13
N MET A 242 14.50 -7.09 16.87
CA MET A 242 13.38 -7.67 16.14
C MET A 242 13.73 -9.09 15.65
N SER A 243 13.08 -10.10 16.20
CA SER A 243 13.30 -11.50 15.83
C SER A 243 12.05 -12.35 16.02
N LEU A 244 11.97 -13.46 15.28
CA LEU A 244 10.96 -14.49 15.48
C LEU A 244 11.02 -15.10 16.89
N GLU A 245 12.22 -15.20 17.45
CA GLU A 245 12.42 -15.79 18.77
C GLU A 245 11.81 -14.91 19.86
N ASN A 246 12.16 -13.61 19.90
CA ASN A 246 11.94 -12.75 21.05
C ASN A 246 10.82 -11.74 20.91
N THR A 247 10.60 -11.22 19.68
CA THR A 247 9.63 -10.12 19.44
C THR A 247 8.27 -10.56 18.94
N PHE A 248 8.15 -11.78 18.42
CA PHE A 248 6.84 -12.33 18.05
C PHE A 248 6.05 -12.71 19.30
N THR A 249 4.94 -12.02 19.54
CA THR A 249 4.06 -12.23 20.68
C THR A 249 3.06 -13.36 20.43
N GLU A 250 2.70 -14.07 21.51
CA GLU A 250 1.76 -15.19 21.45
C GLU A 250 0.36 -14.76 21.03
N ASP A 251 -0.09 -13.64 21.55
CA ASP A 251 -1.45 -13.12 21.33
C ASP A 251 -1.56 -12.40 19.98
N TRP A 252 -0.66 -11.48 19.66
CA TRP A 252 -0.81 -10.59 18.52
C TRP A 252 -0.30 -11.17 17.22
N ASP A 253 0.92 -11.72 17.22
CA ASP A 253 1.55 -12.25 15.99
C ASP A 253 1.10 -13.67 15.70
N LEU A 254 1.11 -14.53 16.73
CA LEU A 254 0.83 -15.95 16.61
C LEU A 254 -0.66 -16.31 16.82
N LYS A 255 -1.46 -15.39 17.36
CA LYS A 255 -2.91 -15.53 17.56
C LYS A 255 -3.28 -16.76 18.40
N LEU A 256 -2.54 -16.96 19.51
CA LEU A 256 -2.62 -18.14 20.38
C LEU A 256 -3.64 -18.03 21.52
N LEU A 257 -4.57 -17.09 21.45
CA LEU A 257 -5.64 -16.98 22.46
C LEU A 257 -6.90 -17.70 22.01
N THR A 258 -7.45 -18.52 22.91
CA THR A 258 -8.78 -19.08 22.73
C THR A 258 -9.87 -18.03 22.95
N ARG A 259 -11.10 -18.32 22.49
CA ARG A 259 -12.25 -17.46 22.74
C ARG A 259 -12.49 -17.21 24.24
N GLU A 260 -12.33 -18.24 25.08
CA GLU A 260 -12.49 -18.11 26.54
C GLU A 260 -11.45 -17.17 27.15
N GLU A 261 -10.20 -17.24 26.71
CA GLU A 261 -9.14 -16.34 27.19
C GLU A 261 -9.37 -14.91 26.74
N MET A 262 -9.84 -14.71 25.51
CA MET A 262 -10.22 -13.39 24.99
C MET A 262 -11.41 -12.81 25.77
N LEU A 263 -12.40 -13.63 26.13
CA LEU A 263 -13.53 -13.23 26.99
C LEU A 263 -13.06 -12.87 28.41
N ALA A 264 -12.10 -13.61 28.95
CA ALA A 264 -11.53 -13.34 30.27
C ALA A 264 -10.69 -12.05 30.32
N LYS A 265 -10.14 -11.62 29.17
CA LYS A 265 -9.32 -10.41 29.04
C LYS A 265 -9.73 -9.58 27.82
N PRO A 266 -10.92 -8.95 27.82
CA PRO A 266 -11.44 -8.23 26.65
C PRO A 266 -10.64 -6.95 26.30
N SER A 267 -9.79 -6.47 27.21
CA SER A 267 -8.87 -5.36 26.95
C SER A 267 -7.64 -5.77 26.13
N ASN A 268 -7.41 -7.09 25.92
CA ASN A 268 -6.34 -7.59 25.07
C ASN A 268 -6.53 -7.08 23.65
N ARG A 269 -5.43 -6.77 22.99
CA ARG A 269 -5.42 -6.19 21.64
C ARG A 269 -6.06 -7.12 20.60
N LEU A 270 -5.74 -8.41 20.63
CA LEU A 270 -6.38 -9.40 19.75
C LEU A 270 -7.88 -9.53 20.04
N ALA A 271 -8.28 -9.60 21.33
CA ALA A 271 -9.67 -9.71 21.73
C ALA A 271 -10.52 -8.54 21.19
N LYS A 272 -9.99 -7.31 21.23
CA LYS A 272 -10.68 -6.12 20.70
C LYS A 272 -10.98 -6.24 19.20
N VAL A 273 -10.07 -6.80 18.42
CA VAL A 273 -10.29 -7.02 16.98
C VAL A 273 -11.22 -8.20 16.78
N TYR A 274 -10.99 -9.32 17.46
CA TYR A 274 -11.76 -10.55 17.33
C TYR A 274 -13.26 -10.33 17.60
N PHE A 275 -13.63 -9.63 18.67
CA PHE A 275 -15.04 -9.40 19.03
C PHE A 275 -15.75 -8.36 18.14
N ARG A 276 -15.04 -7.70 17.22
CA ARG A 276 -15.66 -6.87 16.18
C ARG A 276 -16.00 -7.65 14.92
N MET A 277 -15.37 -8.83 14.72
CA MET A 277 -15.65 -9.68 13.57
C MET A 277 -17.09 -10.22 13.64
N PRO A 278 -17.76 -10.45 12.50
CA PRO A 278 -19.01 -11.19 12.45
C PRO A 278 -18.89 -12.59 13.09
N GLU A 279 -19.97 -13.12 13.63
CA GLU A 279 -19.97 -14.42 14.36
C GLU A 279 -19.49 -15.60 13.50
N ASP A 280 -19.83 -15.63 12.23
CA ASP A 280 -19.39 -16.65 11.29
C ASP A 280 -17.88 -16.56 11.03
N VAL A 281 -17.32 -15.34 10.98
CA VAL A 281 -15.88 -15.11 10.88
C VAL A 281 -15.17 -15.53 12.17
N GLN A 282 -15.73 -15.22 13.36
CA GLN A 282 -15.21 -15.71 14.64
C GLN A 282 -15.17 -17.22 14.69
N ALA A 283 -16.26 -17.89 14.29
CA ALA A 283 -16.32 -19.36 14.27
C ALA A 283 -15.27 -19.97 13.31
N LYS A 284 -15.07 -19.36 12.14
CA LYS A 284 -14.02 -19.78 11.21
C LYS A 284 -12.62 -19.56 11.80
N TRP A 285 -12.40 -18.40 12.44
CA TRP A 285 -11.16 -18.08 13.14
C TRP A 285 -10.82 -19.14 14.19
N ASP A 286 -11.76 -19.44 15.09
CA ASP A 286 -11.60 -20.44 16.15
C ASP A 286 -11.22 -21.81 15.58
N SER A 287 -11.89 -22.23 14.51
CA SER A 287 -11.61 -23.51 13.83
C SER A 287 -10.20 -23.52 13.21
N VAL A 288 -9.82 -22.43 12.54
CA VAL A 288 -8.52 -22.32 11.82
C VAL A 288 -7.34 -22.30 12.78
N TYR A 289 -7.44 -21.57 13.90
CA TYR A 289 -6.35 -21.43 14.86
C TYR A 289 -6.32 -22.48 15.97
N ALA A 290 -7.35 -23.31 16.15
CA ALA A 290 -7.43 -24.33 17.19
C ALA A 290 -6.24 -25.30 17.16
N GLY A 291 -5.87 -25.80 15.98
CA GLY A 291 -4.72 -26.72 15.81
C GLY A 291 -3.39 -26.05 16.17
N ARG A 292 -3.17 -24.81 15.76
CA ARG A 292 -2.00 -23.99 16.11
C ARG A 292 -1.85 -23.82 17.62
N ILE A 293 -2.96 -23.46 18.28
CA ILE A 293 -3.00 -23.29 19.75
C ILE A 293 -2.69 -24.58 20.49
N ALA A 294 -3.31 -25.71 20.06
CA ALA A 294 -3.10 -27.02 20.65
C ALA A 294 -1.64 -27.49 20.50
N GLU A 295 -1.05 -27.33 19.33
CA GLU A 295 0.34 -27.69 19.05
C GLU A 295 1.31 -26.90 19.92
N TYR A 296 1.16 -25.57 19.97
CA TYR A 296 1.99 -24.70 20.82
C TYR A 296 1.91 -25.11 22.30
N ARG A 297 0.70 -25.33 22.81
CA ARG A 297 0.46 -25.68 24.21
C ARG A 297 0.86 -27.09 24.61
N SER A 298 1.13 -27.95 23.65
CA SER A 298 1.68 -29.28 23.92
C SER A 298 3.05 -29.22 24.64
N GLY A 299 3.75 -28.06 24.57
CA GLY A 299 5.01 -27.78 25.25
C GLY A 299 6.22 -28.52 24.65
N GLY A 300 6.06 -29.16 23.48
CA GLY A 300 7.14 -29.85 22.78
C GLY A 300 8.15 -28.94 22.07
N LEU A 301 7.69 -27.73 21.66
CA LEU A 301 8.48 -26.81 20.84
C LEU A 301 9.43 -25.97 21.71
N LYS A 302 10.74 -26.03 21.42
CA LYS A 302 11.79 -25.27 22.13
C LYS A 302 12.93 -24.87 21.21
N GLY A 303 13.64 -23.79 21.55
CA GLY A 303 14.82 -23.33 20.84
C GLY A 303 14.58 -23.18 19.33
N ARG A 304 15.46 -23.71 18.50
CA ARG A 304 15.35 -23.59 17.04
C ARG A 304 14.09 -24.21 16.44
N GLU A 305 13.53 -25.25 17.06
CA GLU A 305 12.27 -25.86 16.61
C GLU A 305 11.09 -24.90 16.81
N LEU A 306 11.06 -24.17 17.93
CA LEU A 306 10.06 -23.13 18.17
C LEU A 306 10.19 -21.98 17.17
N VAL A 307 11.41 -21.54 16.86
CA VAL A 307 11.63 -20.48 15.85
C VAL A 307 11.14 -20.91 14.48
N ARG A 308 11.47 -22.15 14.04
CA ARG A 308 10.96 -22.71 12.79
C ARG A 308 9.45 -22.79 12.74
N TRP A 309 8.85 -23.20 13.85
CA TRP A 309 7.40 -23.25 13.96
C TRP A 309 6.77 -21.85 13.87
N LYS A 310 7.32 -20.87 14.58
CA LYS A 310 6.88 -19.47 14.50
C LYS A 310 6.99 -18.93 13.07
N TYR A 311 8.10 -19.22 12.39
CA TYR A 311 8.32 -18.89 10.99
C TYR A 311 7.20 -19.43 10.09
N GLN A 312 6.84 -20.70 10.23
CA GLN A 312 5.76 -21.31 9.44
C GLN A 312 4.41 -20.62 9.71
N GLN A 313 4.09 -20.29 10.96
CA GLN A 313 2.85 -19.59 11.27
C GLN A 313 2.83 -18.18 10.68
N TYR A 314 3.93 -17.47 10.77
CA TYR A 314 4.11 -16.15 10.17
C TYR A 314 3.90 -16.19 8.66
N MET A 315 4.58 -17.09 7.95
CA MET A 315 4.47 -17.22 6.50
C MET A 315 3.04 -17.51 6.04
N ARG A 316 2.33 -18.37 6.75
CA ARG A 316 0.94 -18.73 6.45
C ARG A 316 0.02 -17.50 6.53
N ASP A 317 0.13 -16.73 7.59
CA ASP A 317 -0.70 -15.55 7.82
C ASP A 317 -0.30 -14.38 6.90
N TYR A 318 1.01 -14.14 6.72
CA TYR A 318 1.53 -13.09 5.85
C TYR A 318 1.09 -13.30 4.40
N LEU A 319 1.33 -14.47 3.84
CA LEU A 319 1.01 -14.76 2.44
C LEU A 319 -0.51 -14.82 2.19
N ALA A 320 -1.30 -15.30 3.16
CA ALA A 320 -2.76 -15.24 3.07
C ALA A 320 -3.28 -13.79 3.11
N THR A 321 -2.57 -12.89 3.78
CA THR A 321 -2.87 -11.45 3.79
C THR A 321 -2.48 -10.81 2.46
N VAL A 322 -1.32 -11.15 1.90
CA VAL A 322 -0.90 -10.69 0.55
C VAL A 322 -1.87 -11.17 -0.53
N LEU A 323 -2.39 -12.40 -0.43
CA LEU A 323 -3.41 -12.90 -1.35
C LEU A 323 -4.64 -11.99 -1.40
N SER A 324 -5.03 -11.41 -0.27
CA SER A 324 -6.15 -10.46 -0.23
C SER A 324 -5.84 -9.17 -1.01
N VAL A 325 -4.59 -8.73 -1.02
CA VAL A 325 -4.15 -7.59 -1.82
C VAL A 325 -4.17 -7.92 -3.31
N ASP A 326 -3.65 -9.08 -3.70
CA ASP A 326 -3.69 -9.52 -5.10
C ASP A 326 -5.12 -9.61 -5.64
N GLN A 327 -6.06 -10.15 -4.83
CA GLN A 327 -7.48 -10.16 -5.15
C GLN A 327 -8.08 -8.76 -5.30
N SER A 328 -7.69 -7.81 -4.46
CA SER A 328 -8.06 -6.40 -4.55
C SER A 328 -7.58 -5.76 -5.86
N ILE A 329 -6.33 -6.01 -6.23
CA ILE A 329 -5.75 -5.53 -7.49
C ILE A 329 -6.56 -6.08 -8.67
N GLY A 330 -6.90 -7.37 -8.66
CA GLY A 330 -7.75 -7.98 -9.69
C GLY A 330 -9.08 -7.27 -9.85
N GLN A 331 -9.78 -6.97 -8.75
CA GLN A 331 -11.04 -6.23 -8.78
C GLN A 331 -10.89 -4.83 -9.39
N MET A 332 -9.80 -4.14 -9.09
CA MET A 332 -9.54 -2.80 -9.63
C MET A 332 -9.20 -2.86 -11.12
N LEU A 333 -8.37 -3.82 -11.57
CA LEU A 333 -8.06 -4.02 -12.98
C LEU A 333 -9.32 -4.35 -13.78
N ASP A 334 -10.17 -5.26 -13.26
CA ASP A 334 -11.44 -5.64 -13.88
C ASP A 334 -12.41 -4.45 -13.97
N TYR A 335 -12.43 -3.58 -12.95
CA TYR A 335 -13.22 -2.35 -12.99
C TYR A 335 -12.75 -1.42 -14.10
N LEU A 336 -11.45 -1.15 -14.21
CA LEU A 336 -10.88 -0.28 -15.25
C LEU A 336 -11.10 -0.85 -16.65
N GLU A 337 -11.02 -2.17 -16.82
CA GLU A 337 -11.31 -2.84 -18.08
C GLU A 337 -12.78 -2.69 -18.47
N LYS A 338 -13.70 -2.98 -17.55
CA LYS A 338 -15.16 -2.84 -17.77
C LYS A 338 -15.60 -1.41 -18.04
N SER A 339 -14.97 -0.43 -17.40
CA SER A 339 -15.24 0.99 -17.63
C SER A 339 -14.61 1.54 -18.93
N GLY A 340 -13.75 0.76 -19.60
CA GLY A 340 -13.02 1.15 -20.79
C GLY A 340 -11.91 2.18 -20.50
N GLU A 341 -11.41 2.22 -19.29
CA GLU A 341 -10.39 3.20 -18.85
C GLU A 341 -9.00 2.57 -18.70
N LEU A 342 -8.88 1.23 -18.76
CA LEU A 342 -7.61 0.53 -18.53
C LEU A 342 -6.51 0.99 -19.48
N ASP A 343 -6.78 1.06 -20.79
CA ASP A 343 -5.81 1.45 -21.81
C ASP A 343 -5.32 2.90 -21.70
N ASN A 344 -6.05 3.75 -20.97
CA ASN A 344 -5.67 5.14 -20.72
C ASN A 344 -5.29 5.37 -19.23
N THR A 345 -4.87 4.35 -18.51
CA THR A 345 -4.51 4.44 -17.10
C THR A 345 -3.08 3.95 -16.88
N ILE A 346 -2.24 4.81 -16.32
CA ILE A 346 -0.93 4.41 -15.78
C ILE A 346 -1.18 3.78 -14.41
N ILE A 347 -0.82 2.51 -14.28
CA ILE A 347 -0.92 1.79 -13.01
C ILE A 347 0.46 1.65 -12.41
N VAL A 348 0.62 2.15 -11.18
CA VAL A 348 1.84 2.00 -10.38
C VAL A 348 1.50 1.10 -9.20
N TYR A 349 2.24 0.01 -9.05
CA TYR A 349 2.21 -0.82 -7.85
C TYR A 349 3.54 -0.72 -7.11
N THR A 350 3.49 -0.46 -5.81
CA THR A 350 4.66 -0.39 -4.93
C THR A 350 4.32 -0.76 -3.49
N SER A 351 5.34 -0.93 -2.66
CA SER A 351 5.22 -0.93 -1.20
C SER A 351 5.95 0.29 -0.63
N ASP A 352 5.58 0.73 0.58
CA ASP A 352 6.31 1.81 1.26
C ASP A 352 7.72 1.37 1.67
N GLN A 353 7.93 0.11 2.02
CA GLN A 353 9.23 -0.57 2.15
C GLN A 353 9.05 -2.08 2.01
N GLY A 354 10.16 -2.85 2.04
CA GLY A 354 10.14 -4.30 2.10
C GLY A 354 9.99 -4.81 3.54
N PHE A 355 9.94 -6.15 3.65
CA PHE A 355 9.94 -6.85 4.94
C PHE A 355 10.72 -8.14 4.82
N PHE A 356 11.31 -8.63 5.91
CA PHE A 356 12.00 -9.92 5.93
C PHE A 356 10.99 -11.07 6.08
N LEU A 357 11.19 -12.12 5.28
CA LEU A 357 10.42 -13.36 5.37
C LEU A 357 11.23 -14.45 6.12
N GLY A 358 11.75 -14.10 7.28
CA GLY A 358 12.57 -14.96 8.12
C GLY A 358 14.07 -14.79 7.92
N GLU A 359 14.52 -14.01 6.93
CA GLU A 359 15.93 -13.66 6.82
C GLU A 359 16.36 -12.89 8.06
N HIS A 360 17.51 -13.28 8.58
CA HIS A 360 18.15 -12.69 9.77
C HIS A 360 17.42 -12.97 11.09
N GLY A 361 16.56 -13.99 11.14
CA GLY A 361 15.83 -14.40 12.35
C GLY A 361 14.58 -13.62 12.58
#